data_71519eeff77bd0fd319fe857d6a53a98
#
_entry.id   71519eeff77bd0fd319fe857d6a53a98
#
_cell.length_a   1.000
_cell.length_b   1.000
_cell.length_c   1.000
_cell.angle_alpha   90.00
_cell.angle_beta   90.00
_cell.angle_gamma   90.00
#
_symmetry.space_group_name_H-M   'P 1'
#
loop_
_entity.id
_entity.type
_entity.pdbx_description
1 polymer ?
#
loop_
_entity_poly.entity_id
_entity_poly.type
_entity_poly.pdbx_seq_one_letter_code
_entity_poly.pdbx_strand_id
1 'polypeptide(L)'
;TLALGYDYWWNTRNTKTYTFSPSNTNKEPKIIIDRNYQDRYNDPGSFVKRRNFYGKSILAVNKNNLFLMGDGFRDDGQFPFIDKVDLNSLKKVRLYESSFKDKKEDLLDFEVGNNMILTRIESASEYPNYFFRDLKTDSLTKITDFENPFLSIMDVSKEVIEYKRSDGIDLSATLYLPKGYDINKKQKLPMIMWAYPREFKDNKSASQITQNKNEFTFPYWGSPIYWLTRGYVVLDDVSFPIIGEGDNQPNDNFRKQLVDNA
;
A
#
# COMPACT_ATOMS: atom_id res chain seq x y z
N THR A 1 23.21 -12.23 -19.88
CA THR A 1 22.63 -12.24 -18.52
C THR A 1 22.06 -10.86 -18.23
N LEU A 2 20.89 -10.81 -17.59
CA LEU A 2 20.24 -9.58 -17.13
C LEU A 2 20.22 -9.57 -15.60
N ALA A 3 20.58 -8.44 -15.01
CA ALA A 3 20.44 -8.18 -13.58
C ALA A 3 19.78 -6.81 -13.36
N LEU A 4 19.19 -6.63 -12.18
CA LEU A 4 18.70 -5.33 -11.68
C LEU A 4 19.64 -4.83 -10.59
N GLY A 5 19.94 -3.54 -10.64
CA GLY A 5 20.60 -2.80 -9.59
C GLY A 5 19.64 -1.78 -8.99
N TYR A 6 19.81 -1.49 -7.71
CA TYR A 6 19.00 -0.54 -6.95
C TYR A 6 19.92 0.41 -6.20
N ASP A 7 19.69 1.72 -6.38
CA ASP A 7 20.34 2.77 -5.62
C ASP A 7 19.31 3.53 -4.80
N TYR A 8 19.68 3.91 -3.58
CA TYR A 8 18.85 4.66 -2.65
C TYR A 8 19.61 5.85 -2.07
N TRP A 9 19.00 7.03 -2.09
CA TRP A 9 19.53 8.25 -1.48
C TRP A 9 18.61 8.68 -0.34
N TRP A 10 19.07 8.46 0.87
CA TRP A 10 18.30 8.76 2.07
C TRP A 10 17.90 10.25 2.16
N ASN A 11 18.83 11.15 1.89
CA ASN A 11 18.58 12.60 2.05
C ASN A 11 17.52 13.15 1.11
N THR A 12 17.38 12.59 -0.08
CA THR A 12 16.41 13.03 -1.10
C THR A 12 15.23 12.10 -1.25
N ARG A 13 15.25 10.96 -0.56
CA ARG A 13 14.28 9.87 -0.73
C ARG A 13 14.19 9.34 -2.17
N ASN A 14 15.19 9.62 -2.99
CA ASN A 14 15.25 9.12 -4.36
C ASN A 14 15.68 7.66 -4.42
N THR A 15 15.11 6.92 -5.34
CA THR A 15 15.56 5.57 -5.71
C THR A 15 15.67 5.44 -7.22
N LYS A 16 16.71 4.72 -7.67
CA LYS A 16 16.85 4.31 -9.06
C LYS A 16 16.91 2.81 -9.17
N THR A 17 16.23 2.29 -10.17
CA THR A 17 16.38 0.90 -10.59
C THR A 17 16.92 0.88 -12.01
N TYR A 18 17.94 0.09 -12.24
CA TYR A 18 18.57 -0.01 -13.55
C TYR A 18 18.83 -1.47 -13.93
N THR A 19 18.87 -1.73 -15.24
CA THR A 19 19.30 -3.01 -15.78
C THR A 19 20.75 -2.95 -16.15
N PHE A 20 21.47 -4.04 -15.94
CA PHE A 20 22.84 -4.21 -16.38
C PHE A 20 23.14 -5.65 -16.75
N SER A 21 24.26 -5.87 -17.45
CA SER A 21 24.71 -7.21 -17.86
C SER A 21 25.95 -7.60 -17.08
N PRO A 22 25.87 -8.50 -16.08
CA PRO A 22 27.06 -8.97 -15.36
C PRO A 22 28.08 -9.68 -16.22
N SER A 23 27.64 -10.23 -17.36
CA SER A 23 28.55 -10.93 -18.34
C SER A 23 29.12 -10.02 -19.42
N ASN A 24 28.72 -8.72 -19.44
CA ASN A 24 29.27 -7.72 -20.36
C ASN A 24 29.34 -6.37 -19.67
N THR A 25 30.42 -6.13 -18.96
CA THR A 25 30.66 -4.92 -18.15
C THR A 25 30.89 -3.66 -18.99
N ASN A 26 31.14 -3.79 -20.29
CA ASN A 26 31.29 -2.65 -21.19
C ASN A 26 29.94 -2.08 -21.65
N LYS A 27 28.84 -2.81 -21.38
CA LYS A 27 27.49 -2.32 -21.68
C LYS A 27 27.00 -1.42 -20.55
N GLU A 28 26.75 -0.15 -20.87
CA GLU A 28 26.22 0.82 -19.92
C GLU A 28 24.91 0.36 -19.28
N PRO A 29 24.76 0.56 -17.95
CA PRO A 29 23.50 0.33 -17.25
C PRO A 29 22.39 1.22 -17.82
N LYS A 30 21.16 0.70 -17.86
CA LYS A 30 20.00 1.43 -18.35
C LYS A 30 19.02 1.65 -17.20
N ILE A 31 18.80 2.93 -16.83
CA ILE A 31 17.82 3.32 -15.81
C ILE A 31 16.42 3.02 -16.34
N ILE A 32 15.60 2.34 -15.53
CA ILE A 32 14.22 1.95 -15.86
C ILE A 32 13.20 2.56 -14.90
N ILE A 33 13.62 2.92 -13.67
CA ILE A 33 12.82 3.63 -12.69
C ILE A 33 13.72 4.67 -12.02
N ASP A 34 13.25 5.90 -11.89
CA ASP A 34 13.89 6.98 -11.15
C ASP A 34 12.78 7.78 -10.47
N ARG A 35 12.68 7.73 -9.13
CA ARG A 35 11.56 8.33 -8.39
C ARG A 35 11.89 8.60 -6.92
N ASN A 36 11.07 9.42 -6.28
CA ASN A 36 10.98 9.43 -4.82
C ASN A 36 10.31 8.11 -4.35
N TYR A 37 10.97 7.34 -3.47
CA TYR A 37 10.42 6.07 -2.98
C TYR A 37 9.29 6.24 -1.95
N GLN A 38 9.11 7.45 -1.40
CA GLN A 38 8.00 7.78 -0.52
C GLN A 38 6.72 8.15 -1.27
N ASP A 39 6.82 8.49 -2.57
CA ASP A 39 5.67 8.77 -3.42
C ASP A 39 4.93 7.46 -3.76
N ARG A 40 3.86 7.18 -3.00
CA ARG A 40 3.04 5.97 -3.12
C ARG A 40 2.12 5.99 -4.33
N TYR A 41 1.70 7.19 -4.78
CA TYR A 41 0.81 7.32 -5.93
C TYR A 41 1.50 7.07 -7.26
N ASN A 42 2.82 7.31 -7.33
CA ASN A 42 3.65 7.00 -8.49
C ASN A 42 4.50 5.73 -8.29
N ASP A 43 4.14 4.86 -7.36
CA ASP A 43 4.85 3.60 -7.16
C ASP A 43 4.57 2.64 -8.32
N PRO A 44 5.58 2.27 -9.13
CA PRO A 44 5.41 1.35 -10.24
C PRO A 44 5.24 -0.11 -9.79
N GLY A 45 5.30 -0.37 -8.49
CA GLY A 45 5.29 -1.71 -7.91
C GLY A 45 6.64 -2.41 -7.92
N SER A 46 6.60 -3.69 -7.58
CA SER A 46 7.76 -4.57 -7.48
C SER A 46 7.84 -5.52 -8.67
N PHE A 47 9.07 -5.82 -9.11
CA PHE A 47 9.28 -6.80 -10.17
C PHE A 47 8.82 -8.20 -9.74
N VAL A 48 7.99 -8.80 -10.55
CA VAL A 48 7.55 -10.20 -10.37
C VAL A 48 8.76 -11.12 -10.48
N LYS A 49 8.84 -12.05 -9.54
CA LYS A 49 9.93 -13.04 -9.43
C LYS A 49 9.35 -14.44 -9.49
N ARG A 50 10.18 -15.38 -9.90
CA ARG A 50 9.89 -16.82 -9.83
C ARG A 50 11.05 -17.60 -9.23
N ARG A 51 10.81 -18.77 -8.73
CA ARG A 51 11.89 -19.67 -8.30
C ARG A 51 12.47 -20.41 -9.52
N ASN A 52 13.79 -20.49 -9.56
CA ASN A 52 14.47 -21.34 -10.54
C ASN A 52 14.59 -22.78 -10.02
N PHE A 53 15.20 -23.66 -10.84
CA PHE A 53 15.41 -25.07 -10.47
C PHE A 53 16.15 -25.26 -9.14
N TYR A 54 17.03 -24.34 -8.78
CA TYR A 54 17.79 -24.37 -7.52
C TYR A 54 17.04 -23.69 -6.34
N GLY A 55 15.78 -23.39 -6.48
CA GLY A 55 14.98 -22.70 -5.47
C GLY A 55 15.33 -21.22 -5.26
N LYS A 56 16.19 -20.64 -6.12
CA LYS A 56 16.57 -19.22 -6.02
C LYS A 56 15.53 -18.33 -6.69
N SER A 57 15.26 -17.19 -6.06
CA SER A 57 14.38 -16.17 -6.62
C SER A 57 15.09 -15.44 -7.76
N ILE A 58 14.48 -15.46 -8.94
CA ILE A 58 14.95 -14.77 -10.15
C ILE A 58 13.81 -13.96 -10.77
N LEU A 59 14.14 -12.97 -11.60
CA LEU A 59 13.14 -12.22 -12.34
C LEU A 59 12.28 -13.13 -13.23
N ALA A 60 10.97 -12.92 -13.24
CA ALA A 60 10.06 -13.58 -14.15
C ALA A 60 10.11 -12.90 -15.53
N VAL A 61 11.02 -13.35 -16.37
CA VAL A 61 11.17 -12.86 -17.76
C VAL A 61 10.37 -13.75 -18.70
N ASN A 62 9.52 -13.14 -19.53
CA ASN A 62 8.79 -13.84 -20.60
C ASN A 62 8.81 -13.01 -21.89
N LYS A 63 9.27 -13.62 -23.01
CA LYS A 63 9.36 -12.98 -24.33
C LYS A 63 9.93 -11.55 -24.27
N ASN A 64 11.07 -11.39 -23.60
CA ASN A 64 11.77 -10.12 -23.41
C ASN A 64 10.98 -9.06 -22.61
N ASN A 65 10.02 -9.47 -21.79
CA ASN A 65 9.30 -8.59 -20.88
C ASN A 65 9.59 -8.92 -19.43
N LEU A 66 9.63 -7.88 -18.59
CA LEU A 66 9.46 -7.95 -17.14
C LEU A 66 8.03 -7.62 -16.76
N PHE A 67 7.68 -7.91 -15.53
CA PHE A 67 6.35 -7.61 -14.98
C PHE A 67 6.50 -6.89 -13.65
N LEU A 68 5.66 -5.90 -13.42
CA LEU A 68 5.56 -5.15 -12.18
C LEU A 68 4.18 -5.40 -11.57
N MET A 69 4.15 -5.59 -10.26
CA MET A 69 2.92 -5.73 -9.49
C MET A 69 2.93 -4.65 -8.41
N GLY A 70 1.92 -3.79 -8.40
CA GLY A 70 1.85 -2.61 -7.55
C GLY A 70 0.51 -2.46 -6.83
N ASP A 71 0.54 -1.69 -5.74
CA ASP A 71 -0.62 -1.44 -4.87
C ASP A 71 -1.65 -0.48 -5.51
N GLY A 72 -1.21 0.39 -6.41
CA GLY A 72 -2.08 1.27 -7.17
C GLY A 72 -2.81 2.32 -6.35
N PHE A 73 -2.16 2.90 -5.33
CA PHE A 73 -2.74 4.01 -4.57
C PHE A 73 -2.90 5.26 -5.44
N ARG A 74 -4.03 5.94 -5.28
CA ARG A 74 -4.42 7.20 -5.94
C ARG A 74 -5.33 7.99 -5.02
N ASP A 75 -5.63 9.25 -5.39
CA ASP A 75 -6.58 10.11 -4.64
C ASP A 75 -7.97 9.49 -4.50
N ASP A 76 -8.40 8.67 -5.47
CA ASP A 76 -9.72 8.05 -5.50
C ASP A 76 -9.76 6.61 -4.93
N GLY A 77 -8.62 6.11 -4.40
CA GLY A 77 -8.56 4.79 -3.75
C GLY A 77 -7.33 3.95 -4.05
N GLN A 78 -7.47 2.66 -3.87
CA GLN A 78 -6.43 1.66 -4.10
C GLN A 78 -6.88 0.69 -5.21
N PHE A 79 -6.10 0.62 -6.30
CA PHE A 79 -6.38 -0.20 -7.47
C PHE A 79 -5.14 -1.01 -7.86
N PRO A 80 -4.88 -2.13 -7.19
CA PRO A 80 -3.70 -2.95 -7.46
C PRO A 80 -3.63 -3.37 -8.91
N PHE A 81 -2.41 -3.45 -9.43
CA PHE A 81 -2.21 -3.63 -10.85
C PHE A 81 -1.04 -4.53 -11.22
N ILE A 82 -1.05 -5.01 -12.46
CA ILE A 82 0.08 -5.67 -13.11
C ILE A 82 0.41 -4.93 -14.40
N ASP A 83 1.67 -4.48 -14.52
CA ASP A 83 2.23 -3.90 -15.73
C ASP A 83 3.25 -4.85 -16.35
N LYS A 84 3.20 -4.96 -17.68
CA LYS A 84 4.22 -5.59 -18.51
C LYS A 84 5.18 -4.51 -19.03
N VAL A 85 6.48 -4.74 -18.92
CA VAL A 85 7.55 -3.82 -19.35
C VAL A 85 8.39 -4.50 -20.40
N ASP A 86 8.42 -3.98 -21.62
CA ASP A 86 9.31 -4.45 -22.69
C ASP A 86 10.76 -4.01 -22.41
N LEU A 87 11.70 -4.94 -22.39
CA LEU A 87 13.11 -4.67 -22.02
C LEU A 87 13.88 -3.84 -23.08
N ASN A 88 13.42 -3.78 -24.33
CA ASN A 88 14.07 -3.00 -25.36
C ASN A 88 13.60 -1.55 -25.33
N SER A 89 12.28 -1.34 -25.40
CA SER A 89 11.65 -0.03 -25.52
C SER A 89 11.33 0.64 -24.18
N LEU A 90 11.34 -0.13 -23.08
CA LEU A 90 10.84 0.25 -21.74
C LEU A 90 9.37 0.67 -21.72
N LYS A 91 8.63 0.43 -22.78
CA LYS A 91 7.19 0.65 -22.80
C LYS A 91 6.51 -0.22 -21.77
N LYS A 92 5.61 0.40 -20.97
CA LYS A 92 4.71 -0.27 -20.05
C LYS A 92 3.34 -0.45 -20.67
N VAL A 93 2.74 -1.62 -20.41
CA VAL A 93 1.36 -1.94 -20.80
C VAL A 93 0.67 -2.53 -19.60
N ARG A 94 -0.45 -1.93 -19.18
CA ARG A 94 -1.32 -2.45 -18.12
C ARG A 94 -1.93 -3.77 -18.57
N LEU A 95 -1.68 -4.85 -17.83
CA LEU A 95 -2.31 -6.16 -18.06
C LEU A 95 -3.55 -6.36 -17.18
N TYR A 96 -3.50 -5.82 -15.98
CA TYR A 96 -4.56 -5.91 -15.00
C TYR A 96 -4.59 -4.66 -14.12
N GLU A 97 -5.77 -4.23 -13.74
CA GLU A 97 -6.03 -3.26 -12.68
C GLU A 97 -7.32 -3.66 -11.97
N SER A 98 -7.28 -3.70 -10.65
CA SER A 98 -8.46 -3.98 -9.84
C SER A 98 -9.55 -2.93 -10.08
N SER A 99 -10.79 -3.37 -10.22
CA SER A 99 -11.95 -2.50 -10.42
C SER A 99 -12.89 -2.47 -9.20
N PHE A 100 -12.53 -3.14 -8.11
CA PHE A 100 -13.35 -3.17 -6.91
C PHE A 100 -13.47 -1.78 -6.27
N LYS A 101 -14.71 -1.39 -5.91
CA LYS A 101 -15.01 -0.13 -5.20
C LYS A 101 -15.48 -0.37 -3.77
N ASP A 102 -16.02 -1.54 -3.50
CA ASP A 102 -16.60 -1.98 -2.23
C ASP A 102 -15.77 -3.08 -1.54
N LYS A 103 -14.67 -3.49 -2.16
CA LYS A 103 -13.71 -4.47 -1.64
C LYS A 103 -12.29 -3.95 -1.75
N LYS A 104 -11.42 -4.50 -0.94
CA LYS A 104 -9.97 -4.38 -1.10
C LYS A 104 -9.45 -5.66 -1.74
N GLU A 105 -8.62 -5.50 -2.74
CA GLU A 105 -7.88 -6.58 -3.36
C GLU A 105 -6.38 -6.37 -3.13
N ASP A 106 -5.66 -7.43 -2.76
CA ASP A 106 -4.21 -7.44 -2.71
C ASP A 106 -3.69 -8.51 -3.67
N LEU A 107 -2.84 -8.13 -4.61
CA LEU A 107 -2.18 -9.06 -5.51
C LEU A 107 -0.98 -9.68 -4.78
N LEU A 108 -0.95 -11.00 -4.66
CA LEU A 108 0.06 -11.71 -3.88
C LEU A 108 1.13 -12.35 -4.76
N ASP A 109 0.73 -12.88 -5.91
CA ASP A 109 1.64 -13.49 -6.87
C ASP A 109 1.05 -13.45 -8.28
N PHE A 110 1.91 -13.45 -9.29
CA PHE A 110 1.53 -13.51 -10.69
C PHE A 110 2.34 -14.58 -11.42
N GLU A 111 1.65 -15.68 -11.78
CA GLU A 111 2.22 -16.73 -12.63
C GLU A 111 2.18 -16.31 -14.09
N VAL A 112 3.31 -15.79 -14.55
CA VAL A 112 3.46 -15.18 -15.89
C VAL A 112 3.19 -16.18 -17.03
N GLY A 113 3.51 -17.46 -16.85
CA GLY A 113 3.32 -18.51 -17.87
C GLY A 113 1.86 -18.77 -18.20
N ASN A 114 1.03 -18.80 -17.19
CA ASN A 114 -0.39 -19.14 -17.29
C ASN A 114 -1.30 -17.91 -17.27
N ASN A 115 -0.76 -16.70 -17.00
CA ASN A 115 -1.52 -15.46 -16.74
C ASN A 115 -2.49 -15.58 -15.57
N MET A 116 -2.07 -16.25 -14.50
CA MET A 116 -2.85 -16.44 -13.29
C MET A 116 -2.34 -15.52 -12.18
N ILE A 117 -3.26 -14.84 -11.51
CA ILE A 117 -2.98 -14.05 -10.31
C ILE A 117 -3.48 -14.84 -9.10
N LEU A 118 -2.64 -14.95 -8.06
CA LEU A 118 -3.10 -15.23 -6.71
C LEU A 118 -3.44 -13.90 -6.05
N THR A 119 -4.69 -13.75 -5.63
CA THR A 119 -5.17 -12.52 -5.00
C THR A 119 -5.89 -12.81 -3.70
N ARG A 120 -5.85 -11.84 -2.76
CA ARG A 120 -6.63 -11.81 -1.53
C ARG A 120 -7.68 -10.73 -1.67
N ILE A 121 -8.92 -11.07 -1.39
CA ILE A 121 -10.05 -10.13 -1.46
C ILE A 121 -10.75 -10.12 -0.12
N GLU A 122 -11.06 -8.91 0.33
CA GLU A 122 -11.72 -8.63 1.61
C GLU A 122 -12.64 -7.41 1.51
N SER A 123 -13.46 -7.21 2.52
CA SER A 123 -14.15 -5.93 2.74
C SER A 123 -14.18 -5.62 4.23
N ALA A 124 -14.70 -4.46 4.61
CA ALA A 124 -14.86 -4.10 6.01
C ALA A 124 -15.68 -5.12 6.82
N SER A 125 -16.56 -5.89 6.15
CA SER A 125 -17.43 -6.91 6.75
C SER A 125 -17.11 -8.35 6.34
N GLU A 126 -16.38 -8.57 5.23
CA GLU A 126 -16.03 -9.90 4.72
C GLU A 126 -14.59 -10.22 5.08
N TYR A 127 -14.39 -11.34 5.81
CA TYR A 127 -13.05 -11.81 6.19
C TYR A 127 -12.23 -12.13 4.96
N PRO A 128 -10.89 -11.82 4.96
CA PRO A 128 -10.02 -12.06 3.82
C PRO A 128 -10.04 -13.51 3.34
N ASN A 129 -10.30 -13.70 2.06
CA ASN A 129 -10.20 -14.98 1.39
C ASN A 129 -9.32 -14.89 0.14
N TYR A 130 -8.81 -16.04 -0.31
CA TYR A 130 -7.86 -16.13 -1.42
C TYR A 130 -8.55 -16.67 -2.66
N PHE A 131 -8.10 -16.17 -3.82
CA PHE A 131 -8.68 -16.50 -5.12
C PHE A 131 -7.58 -16.64 -6.17
N PHE A 132 -7.84 -17.45 -7.18
CA PHE A 132 -7.13 -17.37 -8.45
C PHE A 132 -7.95 -16.55 -9.44
N ARG A 133 -7.29 -15.60 -10.11
CA ARG A 133 -7.84 -14.84 -11.24
C ARG A 133 -7.12 -15.23 -12.51
N ASP A 134 -7.86 -15.69 -13.51
CA ASP A 134 -7.34 -15.94 -14.85
C ASP A 134 -7.50 -14.67 -15.71
N LEU A 135 -6.40 -14.07 -16.15
CA LEU A 135 -6.41 -12.82 -16.94
C LEU A 135 -6.91 -13.02 -18.38
N LYS A 136 -7.06 -14.25 -18.87
CA LYS A 136 -7.58 -14.52 -20.23
C LYS A 136 -9.09 -14.53 -20.25
N THR A 137 -9.71 -15.05 -19.20
CA THR A 137 -11.17 -15.22 -19.10
C THR A 137 -11.81 -14.24 -18.11
N ASP A 138 -10.98 -13.53 -17.34
CA ASP A 138 -11.37 -12.68 -16.19
C ASP A 138 -12.15 -13.45 -15.12
N SER A 139 -12.01 -14.77 -15.10
CA SER A 139 -12.69 -15.60 -14.10
C SER A 139 -11.97 -15.54 -12.76
N LEU A 140 -12.76 -15.52 -11.70
CA LEU A 140 -12.29 -15.50 -10.30
C LEU A 140 -12.73 -16.81 -9.61
N THR A 141 -11.77 -17.63 -9.19
CA THR A 141 -12.02 -18.91 -8.53
C THR A 141 -11.61 -18.83 -7.08
N LYS A 142 -12.55 -18.99 -6.16
CA LYS A 142 -12.29 -18.99 -4.71
C LYS A 142 -11.46 -20.23 -4.32
N ILE A 143 -10.40 -20.05 -3.51
CA ILE A 143 -9.53 -21.12 -3.02
C ILE A 143 -9.81 -21.44 -1.57
N THR A 144 -10.12 -20.42 -0.75
CA THR A 144 -10.36 -20.55 0.69
C THR A 144 -11.75 -20.07 1.05
N ASP A 145 -12.28 -20.56 2.16
CA ASP A 145 -13.57 -20.16 2.73
C ASP A 145 -13.40 -19.94 4.24
N PHE A 146 -12.56 -18.96 4.57
CA PHE A 146 -12.33 -18.59 5.97
C PHE A 146 -13.48 -17.76 6.50
N GLU A 147 -13.98 -18.13 7.68
CA GLU A 147 -14.98 -17.39 8.42
C GLU A 147 -14.33 -16.32 9.29
N ASN A 148 -15.07 -15.26 9.59
CA ASN A 148 -14.60 -14.18 10.46
C ASN A 148 -14.53 -14.67 11.93
N PRO A 149 -13.35 -14.75 12.56
CA PRO A 149 -13.22 -15.15 13.95
C PRO A 149 -13.48 -14.01 14.95
N PHE A 150 -13.67 -12.75 14.47
CA PHE A 150 -13.74 -11.55 15.31
C PHE A 150 -15.17 -11.01 15.44
N LEU A 151 -16.11 -11.88 15.78
CA LEU A 151 -17.54 -11.55 15.84
C LEU A 151 -17.88 -10.39 16.81
N SER A 152 -17.08 -10.20 17.85
CA SER A 152 -17.30 -9.17 18.87
C SER A 152 -17.08 -7.73 18.36
N ILE A 153 -16.42 -7.57 17.22
CA ILE A 153 -16.12 -6.26 16.61
C ILE A 153 -16.71 -6.11 15.19
N MET A 154 -17.60 -7.01 14.77
CA MET A 154 -18.16 -6.98 13.41
C MET A 154 -19.04 -5.75 13.12
N ASP A 155 -19.72 -5.24 14.15
CA ASP A 155 -20.72 -4.16 13.99
C ASP A 155 -20.18 -2.78 14.38
N VAL A 156 -18.85 -2.61 14.35
CA VAL A 156 -18.24 -1.30 14.57
C VAL A 156 -18.29 -0.49 13.27
N SER A 157 -18.58 0.79 13.37
CA SER A 157 -18.46 1.70 12.23
C SER A 157 -16.99 1.99 11.97
N LYS A 158 -16.59 1.97 10.69
CA LYS A 158 -15.25 2.32 10.24
C LYS A 158 -15.32 3.35 9.12
N GLU A 159 -14.56 4.41 9.25
CA GLU A 159 -14.49 5.48 8.28
C GLU A 159 -13.02 5.97 8.15
N VAL A 160 -12.55 6.20 6.93
CA VAL A 160 -11.33 6.98 6.70
C VAL A 160 -11.72 8.44 6.67
N ILE A 161 -11.20 9.21 7.63
CA ILE A 161 -11.42 10.65 7.70
C ILE A 161 -10.21 11.41 7.19
N GLU A 162 -10.46 12.54 6.54
CA GLU A 162 -9.46 13.44 6.00
C GLU A 162 -9.63 14.81 6.61
N TYR A 163 -8.52 15.43 6.97
CA TYR A 163 -8.51 16.76 7.58
C TYR A 163 -7.19 17.48 7.27
N LYS A 164 -7.14 18.76 7.56
CA LYS A 164 -5.93 19.56 7.31
C LYS A 164 -5.27 19.99 8.60
N ARG A 165 -3.97 19.86 8.63
CA ARG A 165 -3.12 20.52 9.63
C ARG A 165 -3.17 22.04 9.41
N SER A 166 -2.89 22.83 10.43
CA SER A 166 -2.97 24.30 10.37
C SER A 166 -2.10 24.95 9.30
N ASP A 167 -1.03 24.28 8.86
CA ASP A 167 -0.14 24.73 7.77
C ASP A 167 -0.57 24.22 6.37
N GLY A 168 -1.73 23.55 6.29
CA GLY A 168 -2.33 23.10 5.02
C GLY A 168 -1.96 21.68 4.59
N ILE A 169 -1.16 20.95 5.36
CA ILE A 169 -0.84 19.55 5.08
C ILE A 169 -2.09 18.68 5.25
N ASP A 170 -2.38 17.86 4.23
CA ASP A 170 -3.47 16.89 4.31
C ASP A 170 -3.07 15.72 5.22
N LEU A 171 -3.94 15.43 6.17
CA LEU A 171 -3.81 14.34 7.12
C LEU A 171 -5.01 13.41 6.98
N SER A 172 -4.82 12.15 7.38
CA SER A 172 -5.89 11.15 7.41
C SER A 172 -5.78 10.27 8.65
N ALA A 173 -6.89 9.63 8.98
CA ALA A 173 -6.95 8.65 10.04
C ALA A 173 -8.11 7.67 9.78
N THR A 174 -8.05 6.50 10.39
CA THR A 174 -9.18 5.57 10.41
C THR A 174 -9.95 5.75 11.72
N LEU A 175 -11.17 6.26 11.63
CA LEU A 175 -12.09 6.44 12.75
C LEU A 175 -12.92 5.17 12.94
N TYR A 176 -12.91 4.64 14.15
CA TYR A 176 -13.79 3.56 14.57
C TYR A 176 -14.72 4.03 15.68
N LEU A 177 -16.01 3.76 15.49
CA LEU A 177 -17.05 4.05 16.48
C LEU A 177 -17.58 2.75 17.08
N PRO A 178 -17.82 2.70 18.42
CA PRO A 178 -18.30 1.49 19.05
C PRO A 178 -19.71 1.12 18.56
N LYS A 179 -20.06 -0.16 18.65
CA LYS A 179 -21.39 -0.66 18.31
C LYS A 179 -22.48 0.14 19.00
N GLY A 180 -23.48 0.55 18.21
CA GLY A 180 -24.64 1.30 18.71
C GLY A 180 -24.40 2.78 18.98
N TYR A 181 -23.24 3.32 18.62
CA TYR A 181 -23.03 4.78 18.66
C TYR A 181 -23.97 5.47 17.67
N ASP A 182 -24.71 6.46 18.18
CA ASP A 182 -25.63 7.28 17.37
C ASP A 182 -25.02 8.67 17.18
N ILE A 183 -24.52 8.97 16.00
CA ILE A 183 -23.91 10.25 15.65
C ILE A 183 -24.86 11.43 15.83
N ASN A 184 -26.19 11.20 15.72
CA ASN A 184 -27.21 12.25 15.87
C ASN A 184 -27.39 12.68 17.32
N LYS A 185 -27.08 11.80 18.27
CA LYS A 185 -27.20 12.12 19.72
C LYS A 185 -26.01 12.91 20.24
N LYS A 186 -24.96 13.11 19.44
CA LYS A 186 -23.72 13.83 19.80
C LYS A 186 -23.17 13.43 21.18
N GLN A 187 -23.30 12.16 21.53
CA GLN A 187 -22.75 11.62 22.77
C GLN A 187 -21.24 11.73 22.77
N LYS A 188 -20.68 12.36 23.81
CA LYS A 188 -19.21 12.39 23.99
C LYS A 188 -18.74 11.07 24.57
N LEU A 189 -17.80 10.42 23.91
CA LEU A 189 -17.15 9.20 24.37
C LEU A 189 -15.65 9.45 24.57
N PRO A 190 -14.99 8.72 25.47
CA PRO A 190 -13.55 8.75 25.55
C PRO A 190 -12.95 8.20 24.24
N MET A 191 -11.81 8.75 23.81
CA MET A 191 -11.15 8.36 22.57
C MET A 191 -9.71 7.93 22.83
N ILE A 192 -9.27 6.90 22.13
CA ILE A 192 -7.88 6.52 22.01
C ILE A 192 -7.41 6.92 20.61
N MET A 193 -6.35 7.74 20.55
CA MET A 193 -5.65 8.07 19.32
C MET A 193 -4.38 7.22 19.26
N TRP A 194 -4.19 6.50 18.14
CA TRP A 194 -3.01 5.70 17.88
C TRP A 194 -2.30 6.21 16.63
N ALA A 195 -1.09 6.73 16.80
CA ALA A 195 -0.29 7.34 15.75
C ALA A 195 1.16 6.87 15.82
N TYR A 196 1.82 6.83 14.67
CA TYR A 196 3.25 6.62 14.54
C TYR A 196 3.85 7.68 13.61
N PRO A 197 4.79 8.53 14.08
CA PRO A 197 5.37 9.56 13.23
C PRO A 197 6.21 8.95 12.10
N ARG A 198 6.04 9.49 10.89
CA ARG A 198 6.79 9.08 9.69
C ARG A 198 7.51 10.28 9.10
N GLU A 199 8.79 10.09 8.77
CA GLU A 199 9.62 11.13 8.17
C GLU A 199 9.42 11.22 6.66
N PHE A 200 9.29 12.46 6.16
CA PHE A 200 9.18 12.77 4.73
C PHE A 200 10.15 13.88 4.34
N LYS A 201 10.47 13.96 3.04
CA LYS A 201 11.29 15.02 2.46
C LYS A 201 10.50 15.97 1.57
N ASP A 202 9.19 15.75 1.41
CA ASP A 202 8.30 16.64 0.68
C ASP A 202 6.86 16.52 1.17
N ASN A 203 6.10 17.61 1.02
CA ASN A 203 4.70 17.70 1.42
C ASN A 203 3.79 16.80 0.58
N LYS A 204 4.08 16.67 -0.72
CA LYS A 204 3.27 15.88 -1.63
C LYS A 204 3.21 14.41 -1.21
N SER A 205 4.36 13.81 -0.91
CA SER A 205 4.41 12.42 -0.44
C SER A 205 3.82 12.26 0.96
N ALA A 206 3.98 13.28 1.82
CA ALA A 206 3.46 13.26 3.19
C ALA A 206 1.93 13.32 3.25
N SER A 207 1.30 13.98 2.27
CA SER A 207 -0.17 14.16 2.18
C SER A 207 -0.90 13.02 1.47
N GLN A 208 -0.19 11.98 1.01
CA GLN A 208 -0.82 10.86 0.31
C GLN A 208 -1.56 9.93 1.27
N ILE A 209 -2.78 9.60 0.92
CA ILE A 209 -3.64 8.70 1.68
C ILE A 209 -3.46 7.27 1.18
N THR A 210 -3.12 6.37 2.07
CA THR A 210 -2.91 4.94 1.77
C THR A 210 -3.82 4.01 2.59
N GLN A 211 -4.70 4.57 3.42
CA GLN A 211 -5.75 3.83 4.08
C GLN A 211 -6.80 3.37 3.07
N ASN A 212 -7.33 2.17 3.28
CA ASN A 212 -8.42 1.65 2.48
C ASN A 212 -9.64 1.37 3.37
N LYS A 213 -10.75 2.09 3.11
CA LYS A 213 -12.00 1.93 3.89
C LYS A 213 -12.57 0.50 3.86
N ASN A 214 -12.24 -0.24 2.80
CA ASN A 214 -12.70 -1.61 2.59
C ASN A 214 -11.75 -2.65 3.22
N GLU A 215 -10.62 -2.23 3.80
CA GLU A 215 -9.71 -3.15 4.48
C GLU A 215 -10.39 -3.79 5.68
N PHE A 216 -10.28 -5.11 5.84
CA PHE A 216 -10.80 -5.81 7.00
C PHE A 216 -10.08 -5.35 8.28
N THR A 217 -10.83 -5.08 9.34
CA THR A 217 -10.24 -4.70 10.63
C THR A 217 -9.72 -5.93 11.35
N PHE A 218 -8.41 -6.10 11.33
CA PHE A 218 -7.72 -7.26 11.91
C PHE A 218 -7.18 -6.93 13.30
N PRO A 219 -7.89 -7.25 14.40
CA PRO A 219 -7.39 -6.97 15.75
C PRO A 219 -6.26 -7.93 16.09
N TYR A 220 -5.10 -7.39 16.42
CA TYR A 220 -3.98 -8.14 17.00
C TYR A 220 -3.89 -7.88 18.51
N TRP A 221 -3.10 -8.65 19.24
CA TRP A 221 -3.03 -8.61 20.72
C TRP A 221 -2.77 -7.23 21.32
N GLY A 222 -2.07 -6.33 20.62
CA GLY A 222 -1.79 -4.94 21.04
C GLY A 222 -2.69 -3.90 20.37
N SER A 223 -3.72 -4.31 19.62
CA SER A 223 -4.57 -3.39 18.86
C SER A 223 -5.45 -2.53 19.77
N PRO A 224 -5.52 -1.20 19.53
CA PRO A 224 -6.45 -0.32 20.23
C PRO A 224 -7.92 -0.66 19.91
N ILE A 225 -8.21 -1.40 18.85
CA ILE A 225 -9.57 -1.76 18.40
C ILE A 225 -10.38 -2.49 19.49
N TYR A 226 -9.74 -3.25 20.36
CA TYR A 226 -10.43 -3.91 21.47
C TYR A 226 -11.12 -2.95 22.44
N TRP A 227 -10.70 -1.68 22.52
CA TRP A 227 -11.33 -0.67 23.37
C TRP A 227 -12.70 -0.24 22.87
N LEU A 228 -13.03 -0.52 21.60
CA LEU A 228 -14.40 -0.32 21.09
C LEU A 228 -15.44 -1.11 21.88
N THR A 229 -15.10 -2.33 22.34
CA THR A 229 -15.97 -3.16 23.16
C THR A 229 -16.18 -2.60 24.57
N ARG A 230 -15.41 -1.57 24.95
CA ARG A 230 -15.49 -0.85 26.23
C ARG A 230 -16.09 0.54 26.08
N GLY A 231 -16.66 0.85 24.92
CA GLY A 231 -17.30 2.12 24.64
C GLY A 231 -16.37 3.29 24.31
N TYR A 232 -15.12 3.02 23.99
CA TYR A 232 -14.19 4.04 23.49
C TYR A 232 -14.36 4.22 21.99
N VAL A 233 -14.15 5.44 21.51
CA VAL A 233 -13.83 5.71 20.11
C VAL A 233 -12.35 5.40 19.88
N VAL A 234 -12.00 4.86 18.72
CA VAL A 234 -10.62 4.64 18.33
C VAL A 234 -10.31 5.42 17.07
N LEU A 235 -9.26 6.23 17.10
CA LEU A 235 -8.69 6.91 15.95
C LEU A 235 -7.33 6.23 15.68
N ASP A 236 -7.31 5.39 14.65
CA ASP A 236 -6.17 4.52 14.32
C ASP A 236 -5.46 4.95 13.04
N ASP A 237 -4.21 4.54 12.88
CA ASP A 237 -3.34 4.88 11.75
C ASP A 237 -3.37 6.39 11.41
N VAL A 238 -3.33 7.21 12.47
CA VAL A 238 -3.38 8.66 12.34
C VAL A 238 -2.11 9.16 11.65
N SER A 239 -2.26 9.94 10.59
CA SER A 239 -1.14 10.54 9.87
C SER A 239 -0.39 11.53 10.75
N PHE A 240 0.87 11.23 11.04
CA PHE A 240 1.80 12.07 11.80
C PHE A 240 3.08 12.33 10.99
N PRO A 241 2.99 13.06 9.86
CA PRO A 241 4.16 13.33 9.05
C PRO A 241 5.10 14.32 9.73
N ILE A 242 6.38 13.99 9.68
CA ILE A 242 7.50 14.85 10.08
C ILE A 242 8.27 15.19 8.81
N ILE A 243 8.17 16.45 8.36
CA ILE A 243 8.60 16.84 7.03
C ILE A 243 9.83 17.73 7.11
N GLY A 244 10.87 17.36 6.36
CA GLY A 244 12.08 18.15 6.18
C GLY A 244 12.32 18.48 4.72
N GLU A 245 11.80 19.63 4.26
CA GLU A 245 11.97 20.07 2.86
C GLU A 245 13.35 20.65 2.57
N GLY A 246 13.83 20.43 1.35
CA GLY A 246 15.10 20.96 0.87
C GLY A 246 16.27 20.45 1.73
N ASP A 247 17.07 21.36 2.25
CA ASP A 247 18.23 21.06 3.10
C ASP A 247 17.85 20.71 4.54
N ASN A 248 16.63 21.04 5.00
CA ASN A 248 16.16 20.73 6.32
C ASN A 248 15.96 19.20 6.49
N GLN A 249 16.33 18.68 7.64
CA GLN A 249 16.05 17.30 8.00
C GLN A 249 14.73 17.20 8.78
N PRO A 250 13.98 16.10 8.65
CA PRO A 250 12.75 15.90 9.43
C PRO A 250 12.96 16.08 10.93
N ASN A 251 14.11 15.63 11.45
CA ASN A 251 14.44 15.72 12.87
C ASN A 251 14.72 17.14 13.40
N ASP A 252 14.98 18.11 12.52
CA ASP A 252 15.25 19.49 12.95
C ASP A 252 14.04 20.13 13.66
N ASN A 253 12.83 19.75 13.24
CA ASN A 253 11.57 20.28 13.77
C ASN A 253 10.64 19.17 14.31
N PHE A 254 11.20 18.02 14.70
CA PHE A 254 10.41 16.83 15.08
C PHE A 254 9.35 17.13 16.15
N ARG A 255 9.76 17.71 17.29
CA ARG A 255 8.84 17.98 18.41
C ARG A 255 7.72 18.95 18.03
N LYS A 256 8.07 20.01 17.27
CA LYS A 256 7.07 20.98 16.81
C LYS A 256 6.03 20.30 15.94
N GLN A 257 6.48 19.58 14.91
CA GLN A 257 5.57 18.91 13.98
C GLN A 257 4.77 17.80 14.66
N LEU A 258 5.32 17.12 15.67
CA LEU A 258 4.57 16.14 16.45
C LEU A 258 3.38 16.78 17.17
N VAL A 259 3.57 17.98 17.73
CA VAL A 259 2.50 18.76 18.38
C VAL A 259 1.51 19.32 17.35
N ASP A 260 2.01 19.80 16.21
CA ASP A 260 1.19 20.36 15.13
C ASP A 260 0.26 19.27 14.50
N ASN A 261 0.66 18.00 14.53
CA ASN A 261 -0.14 16.87 14.06
C ASN A 261 -1.23 16.45 15.06
N ALA A 262 -1.02 16.66 16.36
CA ALA A 262 -1.93 16.26 17.42
C ALA A 262 -3.05 17.29 17.65
#